data_0816f19f6ae96d6932bb643e2032a541
#
_entry.id   0816f19f6ae96d6932bb643e2032a541
#
_cell.length_a   1.000
_cell.length_b   1.000
_cell.length_c   1.000
_cell.angle_alpha   90.00
_cell.angle_beta   90.00
_cell.angle_gamma   90.00
#
_symmetry.space_group_name_H-M   'P 1'
#
loop_
_entity.id
_entity.type
_entity.pdbx_description
1 polymer ?
#
loop_
_entity_poly.entity_id
_entity_poly.type
_entity_poly.pdbx_seq_one_letter_code
_entity_poly.pdbx_strand_id
1 'polypeptide(L)'
;KLYGENGAYVPEVVELIREVRMLSAQAGFYAMCAPPAIGGGGLGYLAYYAAWEAIYHLCGGHSVLAPWVIAHWAFGPSAVLTQVSERARGEILQGLVSGTRSMCFGLSEPGAGSDATMIRTRAEKTGSGWKISGRKLWTSNAPTADWCIVFAITDPDRAARKAGGI
;
A
#
# COMPACT_ATOMS: atom_id res chain seq x y z
N LYS A 1 11.37 4.42 22.86
CA LYS A 1 10.25 3.44 22.71
C LYS A 1 9.75 3.55 21.29
N LEU A 2 9.68 2.42 20.54
CA LEU A 2 9.23 2.42 19.14
C LEU A 2 7.70 2.38 19.03
N TYR A 3 7.05 1.70 19.95
CA TYR A 3 5.61 1.43 19.92
C TYR A 3 4.91 2.02 21.14
N GLY A 4 3.71 2.54 20.92
CA GLY A 4 2.76 2.92 21.96
C GLY A 4 2.09 1.70 22.61
N GLU A 5 1.20 1.94 23.56
CA GLU A 5 0.46 0.88 24.27
C GLU A 5 -0.49 0.10 23.36
N ASN A 6 -0.96 0.73 22.29
CA ASN A 6 -1.82 0.12 21.26
C ASN A 6 -1.06 -0.68 20.20
N GLY A 7 0.28 -0.85 20.33
CA GLY A 7 1.12 -1.54 19.37
C GLY A 7 1.42 -0.79 18.06
N ALA A 8 0.91 0.44 17.90
CA ALA A 8 1.28 1.29 16.78
C ALA A 8 2.60 2.03 17.04
N TYR A 9 3.28 2.49 15.99
CA TYR A 9 4.45 3.36 16.13
C TYR A 9 4.06 4.65 16.88
N VAL A 10 4.97 5.12 17.73
CA VAL A 10 4.79 6.44 18.36
C VAL A 10 4.94 7.56 17.30
N PRO A 11 4.35 8.76 17.53
CA PRO A 11 4.33 9.84 16.53
C PRO A 11 5.72 10.22 16.00
N GLU A 12 6.72 10.20 16.84
CA GLU A 12 8.09 10.54 16.47
C GLU A 12 8.68 9.53 15.47
N VAL A 13 8.35 8.26 15.63
CA VAL A 13 8.77 7.20 14.68
C VAL A 13 8.00 7.32 13.37
N VAL A 14 6.73 7.66 13.41
CA VAL A 14 5.93 7.90 12.21
C VAL A 14 6.49 9.05 11.37
N GLU A 15 6.94 10.13 12.03
CA GLU A 15 7.54 11.27 11.32
C GLU A 15 8.90 10.90 10.73
N LEU A 16 9.76 10.16 11.46
CA LEU A 16 11.02 9.63 10.91
C LEU A 16 10.78 8.72 9.68
N ILE A 17 9.78 7.86 9.73
CA ILE A 17 9.38 7.02 8.59
C ILE A 17 8.99 7.90 7.39
N ARG A 18 8.23 8.95 7.63
CA ARG A 18 7.82 9.90 6.59
C ARG A 18 9.03 10.61 5.99
N GLU A 19 9.94 11.09 6.83
CA GLU A 19 11.18 11.73 6.39
C GLU A 19 12.03 10.80 5.52
N VAL A 20 12.23 9.54 5.93
CA VAL A 20 12.94 8.52 5.12
C VAL A 20 12.29 8.35 3.75
N ARG A 21 10.97 8.22 3.69
CA ARG A 21 10.25 8.11 2.41
C ARG A 21 10.49 9.32 1.51
N MET A 22 10.38 10.53 2.08
CA MET A 22 10.56 11.78 1.33
C MET A 22 11.99 11.95 0.82
N LEU A 23 12.99 11.71 1.66
CA LEU A 23 14.40 11.76 1.27
C LEU A 23 14.71 10.74 0.17
N SER A 24 14.21 9.52 0.32
CA SER A 24 14.36 8.47 -0.69
C SER A 24 13.65 8.83 -2.00
N ALA A 25 12.46 9.44 -1.94
CA ALA A 25 11.75 9.91 -3.12
C ALA A 25 12.50 11.03 -3.85
N GLN A 26 13.05 11.99 -3.11
CA GLN A 26 13.89 13.06 -3.68
C GLN A 26 15.15 12.51 -4.36
N ALA A 27 15.72 11.44 -3.81
CA ALA A 27 16.87 10.74 -4.38
C ALA A 27 16.49 9.79 -5.55
N GLY A 28 15.21 9.65 -5.88
CA GLY A 28 14.72 8.81 -6.98
C GLY A 28 14.55 7.33 -6.63
N PHE A 29 14.74 6.92 -5.37
CA PHE A 29 14.66 5.50 -4.99
C PHE A 29 13.28 5.06 -4.53
N TYR A 30 12.53 5.88 -3.81
CA TYR A 30 11.29 5.45 -3.17
C TYR A 30 10.29 4.81 -4.16
N ALA A 31 10.01 5.47 -5.27
CA ALA A 31 9.08 4.99 -6.30
C ALA A 31 9.79 4.32 -7.50
N MET A 32 11.05 3.92 -7.38
CA MET A 32 11.87 3.43 -8.51
C MET A 32 11.25 2.24 -9.24
N CYS A 33 10.50 1.38 -8.56
CA CYS A 33 9.87 0.19 -9.13
C CYS A 33 8.38 0.37 -9.46
N ALA A 34 7.79 1.51 -9.12
CA ALA A 34 6.42 1.82 -9.51
C ALA A 34 6.31 2.11 -11.01
N PRO A 35 5.14 1.84 -11.64
CA PRO A 35 4.96 2.11 -13.06
C PRO A 35 5.18 3.59 -13.43
N PRO A 36 5.79 3.90 -14.59
CA PRO A 36 5.95 5.28 -15.06
C PRO A 36 4.60 6.03 -15.21
N ALA A 37 3.53 5.31 -15.56
CA ALA A 37 2.19 5.88 -15.72
C ALA A 37 1.63 6.52 -14.43
N ILE A 38 2.20 6.21 -13.27
CA ILE A 38 1.84 6.80 -11.98
C ILE A 38 2.99 7.61 -11.37
N GLY A 39 4.02 7.96 -12.16
CA GLY A 39 5.16 8.76 -11.71
C GLY A 39 6.32 7.96 -11.11
N GLY A 40 6.36 6.65 -11.31
CA GLY A 40 7.46 5.78 -10.85
C GLY A 40 8.59 5.63 -11.86
N GLY A 41 9.68 5.00 -11.44
CA GLY A 41 10.88 4.76 -12.26
C GLY A 41 10.78 3.59 -13.24
N GLY A 42 9.77 2.72 -13.11
CA GLY A 42 9.54 1.59 -14.00
C GLY A 42 10.56 0.45 -13.92
N LEU A 43 11.40 0.43 -12.88
CA LEU A 43 12.38 -0.64 -12.70
C LEU A 43 11.66 -1.93 -12.23
N GLY A 44 12.18 -3.06 -12.72
CA GLY A 44 11.61 -4.37 -12.43
C GLY A 44 12.00 -4.92 -11.04
N TYR A 45 11.48 -6.13 -10.75
CA TYR A 45 11.71 -6.80 -9.47
C TYR A 45 13.19 -7.12 -9.19
N LEU A 46 14.02 -7.33 -10.21
CA LEU A 46 15.46 -7.53 -10.01
C LEU A 46 16.10 -6.30 -9.33
N ALA A 47 15.80 -5.10 -9.83
CA ALA A 47 16.28 -3.86 -9.22
C ALA A 47 15.71 -3.67 -7.81
N TYR A 48 14.42 -4.02 -7.60
CA TYR A 48 13.79 -3.99 -6.29
C TYR A 48 14.53 -4.84 -5.26
N TYR A 49 14.78 -6.10 -5.56
CA TYR A 49 15.46 -7.02 -4.64
C TYR A 49 16.93 -6.67 -4.43
N ALA A 50 17.64 -6.27 -5.48
CA ALA A 50 19.04 -5.83 -5.36
C ALA A 50 19.17 -4.59 -4.44
N ALA A 51 18.24 -3.64 -4.57
CA ALA A 51 18.22 -2.47 -3.71
C ALA A 51 17.86 -2.83 -2.26
N TRP A 52 16.92 -3.75 -2.02
CA TRP A 52 16.61 -4.26 -0.69
C TRP A 52 17.81 -4.96 -0.05
N GLU A 53 18.50 -5.82 -0.80
CA GLU A 53 19.73 -6.47 -0.33
C GLU A 53 20.76 -5.43 0.13
N ALA A 54 21.04 -4.43 -0.71
CA ALA A 54 21.98 -3.36 -0.38
C ALA A 54 21.56 -2.57 0.87
N ILE A 55 20.29 -2.22 1.00
CA ILE A 55 19.75 -1.47 2.15
C ILE A 55 19.96 -2.29 3.44
N TYR A 56 19.56 -3.56 3.46
CA TYR A 56 19.71 -4.38 4.65
C TYR A 56 21.15 -4.74 4.97
N HIS A 57 22.01 -4.84 3.95
CA HIS A 57 23.45 -4.99 4.16
C HIS A 57 24.05 -3.78 4.88
N LEU A 58 23.60 -2.58 4.53
CA LEU A 58 24.09 -1.32 5.13
C LEU A 58 23.45 -1.03 6.49
N CYS A 59 22.15 -1.22 6.63
CA CYS A 59 21.38 -0.82 7.81
C CYS A 59 21.26 -1.92 8.87
N GLY A 60 21.57 -3.17 8.51
CA GLY A 60 21.32 -4.35 9.34
C GLY A 60 19.83 -4.76 9.37
N GLY A 61 19.58 -6.04 9.66
CA GLY A 61 18.23 -6.64 9.63
C GLY A 61 17.25 -6.15 10.70
N HIS A 62 17.72 -5.40 11.68
CA HIS A 62 16.88 -4.85 12.77
C HIS A 62 16.45 -3.38 12.55
N SER A 63 16.84 -2.77 11.44
CA SER A 63 16.48 -1.38 11.16
C SER A 63 15.00 -1.23 10.88
N VAL A 64 14.26 -0.52 11.75
CA VAL A 64 12.83 -0.25 11.58
C VAL A 64 12.54 0.77 10.47
N LEU A 65 13.56 1.53 10.04
CA LEU A 65 13.44 2.54 9.00
C LEU A 65 13.78 1.99 7.61
N ALA A 66 14.60 0.93 7.52
CA ALA A 66 15.00 0.31 6.26
C ALA A 66 13.79 -0.07 5.35
N PRO A 67 12.68 -0.66 5.86
CA PRO A 67 11.52 -1.00 5.06
C PRO A 67 10.83 0.17 4.34
N TRP A 68 11.17 1.39 4.68
CA TRP A 68 10.52 2.59 4.14
C TRP A 68 11.36 3.33 3.08
N VAL A 69 12.55 2.84 2.80
CA VAL A 69 13.44 3.45 1.79
C VAL A 69 12.91 3.21 0.38
N ILE A 70 12.40 2.02 0.09
CA ILE A 70 11.77 1.72 -1.21
C ILE A 70 10.30 1.40 -0.97
N ALA A 71 9.43 1.95 -1.81
CA ALA A 71 8.00 1.74 -1.68
C ALA A 71 7.64 0.25 -1.81
N HIS A 72 7.08 -0.30 -0.76
CA HIS A 72 6.43 -1.59 -0.82
C HIS A 72 5.08 -1.44 -1.52
N TRP A 73 4.71 -2.41 -2.36
CA TRP A 73 3.48 -2.39 -3.16
C TRP A 73 2.18 -2.17 -2.33
N ALA A 74 2.18 -2.53 -1.04
CA ALA A 74 1.04 -2.36 -0.14
C ALA A 74 1.06 -1.04 0.66
N PHE A 75 2.18 -0.30 0.71
CA PHE A 75 2.33 0.89 1.56
C PHE A 75 2.60 2.17 0.78
N GLY A 76 3.04 2.03 -0.46
CA GLY A 76 3.40 3.12 -1.34
C GLY A 76 2.84 2.96 -2.75
N PRO A 77 3.36 3.70 -3.73
CA PRO A 77 2.88 3.61 -5.11
C PRO A 77 3.07 2.21 -5.68
N SER A 78 1.99 1.65 -6.21
CA SER A 78 1.96 0.30 -6.80
C SER A 78 1.15 0.25 -8.08
N ALA A 79 1.31 -0.83 -8.86
CA ALA A 79 0.66 -0.99 -10.15
C ALA A 79 -0.88 -0.92 -10.09
N VAL A 80 -1.51 -1.26 -8.97
CA VAL A 80 -2.97 -1.17 -8.82
C VAL A 80 -3.48 0.26 -9.02
N LEU A 81 -2.66 1.26 -8.70
CA LEU A 81 -3.01 2.68 -8.84
C LEU A 81 -3.05 3.17 -10.30
N THR A 82 -2.63 2.35 -11.26
CA THR A 82 -2.82 2.67 -12.69
C THR A 82 -4.30 2.66 -13.10
N GLN A 83 -5.15 1.98 -12.33
CA GLN A 83 -6.58 1.81 -12.59
C GLN A 83 -7.47 2.79 -11.82
N VAL A 84 -6.91 3.69 -11.03
CA VAL A 84 -7.70 4.67 -10.27
C VAL A 84 -8.33 5.71 -11.20
N SER A 85 -9.48 6.25 -10.79
CA SER A 85 -10.14 7.35 -11.51
C SER A 85 -9.25 8.60 -11.56
N GLU A 86 -9.49 9.49 -12.53
CA GLU A 86 -8.73 10.75 -12.66
C GLU A 86 -8.81 11.59 -11.38
N ARG A 87 -9.97 11.63 -10.73
CA ARG A 87 -10.13 12.30 -9.45
C ARG A 87 -9.20 11.71 -8.39
N ALA A 88 -9.23 10.39 -8.20
CA ALA A 88 -8.38 9.72 -7.23
C ALA A 88 -6.88 9.83 -7.60
N ARG A 89 -6.56 9.87 -8.90
CA ARG A 89 -5.20 10.11 -9.40
C ARG A 89 -4.67 11.46 -8.91
N GLY A 90 -5.41 12.53 -9.09
CA GLY A 90 -5.01 13.87 -8.65
C GLY A 90 -4.87 14.00 -7.13
N GLU A 91 -5.77 13.35 -6.37
CA GLU A 91 -5.78 13.43 -4.92
C GLU A 91 -4.70 12.55 -4.24
N ILE A 92 -4.33 11.40 -4.84
CA ILE A 92 -3.58 10.34 -4.16
C ILE A 92 -2.13 10.25 -4.66
N LEU A 93 -1.90 10.25 -5.98
CA LEU A 93 -0.63 9.79 -6.54
C LEU A 93 0.55 10.68 -6.17
N GLN A 94 0.40 12.00 -6.23
CA GLN A 94 1.50 12.91 -5.92
C GLN A 94 2.04 12.67 -4.50
N GLY A 95 1.16 12.53 -3.52
CA GLY A 95 1.55 12.27 -2.13
C GLY A 95 2.22 10.92 -1.93
N LEU A 96 1.74 9.88 -2.63
CA LEU A 96 2.33 8.54 -2.55
C LEU A 96 3.71 8.48 -3.22
N VAL A 97 3.87 9.06 -4.40
CA VAL A 97 5.15 9.04 -5.14
C VAL A 97 6.22 9.88 -4.45
N SER A 98 5.84 11.02 -3.88
CA SER A 98 6.75 11.88 -3.12
C SER A 98 7.09 11.36 -1.72
N GLY A 99 6.44 10.28 -1.26
CA GLY A 99 6.63 9.72 0.08
C GLY A 99 5.98 10.54 1.21
N THR A 100 5.31 11.67 0.91
CA THR A 100 4.63 12.50 1.92
C THR A 100 3.40 11.84 2.51
N ARG A 101 2.78 10.92 1.75
CA ARG A 101 1.62 10.12 2.13
C ARG A 101 1.91 8.63 2.01
N SER A 102 1.12 7.83 2.69
CA SER A 102 1.22 6.37 2.63
C SER A 102 -0.15 5.73 2.48
N MET A 103 -0.14 4.46 2.10
CA MET A 103 -1.37 3.69 2.01
C MET A 103 -1.26 2.36 2.74
N CYS A 104 -2.39 1.66 2.85
CA CYS A 104 -2.45 0.28 3.29
C CYS A 104 -3.39 -0.53 2.40
N PHE A 105 -3.27 -1.88 2.48
CA PHE A 105 -4.13 -2.82 1.77
C PHE A 105 -5.02 -3.58 2.73
N GLY A 106 -6.33 -3.40 2.59
CA GLY A 106 -7.34 -4.22 3.25
C GLY A 106 -7.74 -5.39 2.35
N LEU A 107 -6.95 -6.47 2.33
CA LEU A 107 -7.20 -7.66 1.52
C LEU A 107 -7.66 -8.85 2.36
N SER A 108 -6.84 -9.32 3.31
CA SER A 108 -7.11 -10.50 4.11
C SER A 108 -8.37 -10.40 4.97
N GLU A 109 -9.06 -11.53 5.12
CA GLU A 109 -10.27 -11.65 5.95
C GLU A 109 -10.17 -12.89 6.86
N PRO A 110 -11.04 -13.03 7.88
CA PRO A 110 -11.03 -14.22 8.74
C PRO A 110 -11.12 -15.55 7.99
N GLY A 111 -11.76 -15.57 6.82
CA GLY A 111 -11.94 -16.76 5.97
C GLY A 111 -11.18 -16.72 4.64
N ALA A 112 -10.33 -15.72 4.41
CA ALA A 112 -9.61 -15.54 3.15
C ALA A 112 -8.20 -15.01 3.38
N GLY A 113 -7.21 -15.88 3.19
CA GLY A 113 -5.78 -15.59 3.26
C GLY A 113 -5.12 -15.71 1.89
N SER A 114 -4.36 -16.79 1.68
CA SER A 114 -3.65 -17.04 0.41
C SER A 114 -4.59 -17.16 -0.81
N ASP A 115 -5.78 -17.70 -0.62
CA ASP A 115 -6.84 -17.62 -1.64
C ASP A 115 -7.65 -16.33 -1.47
N ALA A 116 -7.20 -15.26 -2.11
CA ALA A 116 -7.88 -13.97 -2.10
C ALA A 116 -9.24 -13.99 -2.80
N THR A 117 -9.55 -15.03 -3.60
CA THR A 117 -10.86 -15.18 -4.23
C THR A 117 -11.98 -15.55 -3.25
N MET A 118 -11.62 -15.92 -2.01
CA MET A 118 -12.55 -16.26 -0.94
C MET A 118 -12.99 -15.07 -0.09
N ILE A 119 -12.61 -13.84 -0.43
CA ILE A 119 -13.06 -12.65 0.31
C ILE A 119 -14.59 -12.54 0.26
N ARG A 120 -15.14 -11.94 1.31
CA ARG A 120 -16.60 -11.75 1.48
C ARG A 120 -16.99 -10.29 1.64
N THR A 121 -16.04 -9.38 1.85
CA THR A 121 -16.30 -7.94 1.85
C THR A 121 -16.97 -7.56 0.53
N ARG A 122 -18.06 -6.81 0.61
CA ARG A 122 -18.84 -6.36 -0.57
C ARG A 122 -18.80 -4.85 -0.67
N ALA A 123 -18.82 -4.36 -1.90
CA ALA A 123 -19.02 -2.95 -2.20
C ALA A 123 -20.24 -2.82 -3.13
N GLU A 124 -21.25 -2.14 -2.62
CA GLU A 124 -22.53 -1.91 -3.31
C GLU A 124 -22.60 -0.46 -3.76
N LYS A 125 -22.92 -0.25 -5.04
CA LYS A 125 -23.07 1.10 -5.59
C LYS A 125 -24.29 1.77 -4.99
N THR A 126 -24.13 3.02 -4.56
CA THR A 126 -25.22 3.89 -4.08
C THR A 126 -25.37 5.10 -5.00
N GLY A 127 -26.38 5.93 -4.78
CA GLY A 127 -26.57 7.14 -5.57
C GLY A 127 -25.41 8.14 -5.50
N SER A 128 -24.67 8.15 -4.38
CA SER A 128 -23.58 9.11 -4.12
C SER A 128 -22.18 8.48 -4.04
N GLY A 129 -22.07 7.14 -4.19
CA GLY A 129 -20.77 6.48 -4.07
C GLY A 129 -20.89 4.96 -3.87
N TRP A 130 -20.19 4.44 -2.87
CA TRP A 130 -20.16 3.01 -2.57
C TRP A 130 -20.37 2.76 -1.07
N LYS A 131 -21.18 1.75 -0.75
CA LYS A 131 -21.30 1.21 0.60
C LYS A 131 -20.45 -0.05 0.69
N ILE A 132 -19.44 -0.03 1.56
CA ILE A 132 -18.56 -1.18 1.79
C ILE A 132 -18.95 -1.85 3.10
N SER A 133 -19.14 -3.18 3.06
CA SER A 133 -19.53 -4.00 4.20
C SER A 133 -18.67 -5.25 4.26
N GLY A 134 -18.01 -5.49 5.40
CA GLY A 134 -17.13 -6.64 5.61
C GLY A 134 -16.15 -6.43 6.74
N ARG A 135 -15.21 -7.36 6.88
CA ARG A 135 -14.16 -7.32 7.91
C ARG A 135 -12.82 -7.73 7.32
N LYS A 136 -11.82 -6.86 7.50
CA LYS A 136 -10.43 -7.10 7.09
C LYS A 136 -9.56 -7.41 8.32
N LEU A 137 -8.52 -8.22 8.12
CA LEU A 137 -7.52 -8.56 9.11
C LEU A 137 -6.12 -8.27 8.59
N TRP A 138 -5.20 -8.08 9.52
CA TRP A 138 -3.77 -7.96 9.23
C TRP A 138 -3.42 -6.83 8.25
N THR A 139 -4.21 -5.74 8.28
CA THR A 139 -3.96 -4.57 7.44
C THR A 139 -2.77 -3.80 7.99
N SER A 140 -1.58 -4.18 7.55
CA SER A 140 -0.32 -3.52 7.94
C SER A 140 -0.36 -2.03 7.60
N ASN A 141 0.22 -1.20 8.45
CA ASN A 141 0.26 0.25 8.33
C ASN A 141 -1.11 0.97 8.49
N ALA A 142 -2.22 0.26 8.75
CA ALA A 142 -3.54 0.88 8.87
C ALA A 142 -3.63 2.03 9.89
N PRO A 143 -2.94 1.99 11.07
CA PRO A 143 -3.01 3.07 12.05
C PRO A 143 -2.41 4.41 11.58
N THR A 144 -1.54 4.39 10.57
CA THR A 144 -0.76 5.55 10.12
C THR A 144 -0.92 5.87 8.66
N ALA A 145 -1.66 5.04 7.91
CA ALA A 145 -1.89 5.24 6.48
C ALA A 145 -2.88 6.38 6.21
N ASP A 146 -2.59 7.19 5.21
CA ASP A 146 -3.49 8.24 4.73
C ASP A 146 -4.64 7.66 3.88
N TRP A 147 -4.35 6.55 3.18
CA TRP A 147 -5.28 5.91 2.24
C TRP A 147 -5.34 4.41 2.46
N CYS A 148 -6.51 3.83 2.22
CA CYS A 148 -6.69 2.38 2.25
C CYS A 148 -7.29 1.88 0.94
N ILE A 149 -6.59 0.94 0.28
CA ILE A 149 -7.17 0.18 -0.82
C ILE A 149 -7.91 -1.01 -0.21
N VAL A 150 -9.23 -1.01 -0.33
CA VAL A 150 -10.09 -2.07 0.17
C VAL A 150 -10.49 -2.98 -0.97
N PHE A 151 -10.08 -4.25 -0.91
CA PHE A 151 -10.53 -5.28 -1.85
C PHE A 151 -11.92 -5.76 -1.46
N ALA A 152 -12.89 -5.60 -2.33
CA ALA A 152 -14.27 -5.94 -2.08
C ALA A 152 -14.93 -6.49 -3.35
N ILE A 153 -15.89 -7.39 -3.17
CA ILE A 153 -16.71 -7.92 -4.29
C ILE A 153 -17.64 -6.81 -4.77
N THR A 154 -17.51 -6.44 -6.03
CA THR A 154 -18.37 -5.47 -6.73
C THR A 154 -19.34 -6.15 -7.69
N ASP A 155 -19.03 -7.38 -8.13
CA ASP A 155 -19.87 -8.23 -8.98
C ASP A 155 -19.89 -9.66 -8.40
N PRO A 156 -20.94 -10.02 -7.64
CA PRO A 156 -21.04 -11.33 -7.00
C PRO A 156 -21.05 -12.51 -7.98
N ASP A 157 -21.64 -12.34 -9.17
CA ASP A 157 -21.74 -13.41 -10.16
C ASP A 157 -20.38 -13.73 -10.78
N ARG A 158 -19.59 -12.71 -11.09
CA ARG A 158 -18.21 -12.89 -11.56
C ARG A 158 -17.31 -13.44 -10.46
N ALA A 159 -17.45 -12.96 -9.23
CA ALA A 159 -16.69 -13.45 -8.09
C ALA A 159 -16.97 -14.95 -7.83
N ALA A 160 -18.23 -15.38 -7.89
CA ALA A 160 -18.61 -16.78 -7.72
C ALA A 160 -17.99 -17.70 -8.78
N ARG A 161 -17.79 -17.21 -9.99
CA ARG A 161 -17.10 -17.93 -11.08
C ARG A 161 -15.58 -17.78 -11.07
N LYS A 162 -15.01 -17.10 -10.08
CA LYS A 162 -13.58 -16.72 -10.02
C LYS A 162 -13.09 -15.99 -11.28
N ALA A 163 -13.96 -15.25 -11.93
CA ALA A 163 -13.72 -14.55 -13.19
C ALA A 163 -13.45 -13.03 -13.01
N GLY A 164 -13.05 -12.63 -11.83
CA GLY A 164 -12.92 -11.23 -11.39
C GLY A 164 -14.14 -10.80 -10.56
N GLY A 165 -14.40 -9.49 -10.52
CA GLY A 165 -15.52 -8.95 -9.71
C GLY A 165 -15.09 -8.47 -8.32
N ILE A 166 -13.77 -8.40 -8.10
CA ILE A 166 -13.13 -7.87 -6.90
C ILE A 166 -12.48 -6.52 -7.23
#